data_1e40359f58d1752254b8f9a9115a410d
#
_entry.id   1e40359f58d1752254b8f9a9115a410d
#
_cell.length_a   1.000
_cell.length_b   1.000
_cell.length_c   1.000
_cell.angle_alpha   90.00
_cell.angle_beta   90.00
_cell.angle_gamma   90.00
#
_symmetry.space_group_name_H-M   'P 1'
#
loop_
_entity.id
_entity.type
_entity.pdbx_description
1 polymer ?
#
loop_
_entity_poly.entity_id
_entity_poly.type
_entity_poly.pdbx_seq_one_letter_code
_entity_poly.pdbx_strand_id
1 'polypeptide(L)'
;SNHTTIMWKLNWTELGIDLDRLKEVLTYDAAQPMIFSSGFFLLLFLEFSLVYLLLQKRTTARLLFVTLFSYYFYYKSSGTYFFLLGIVTVSDFLLARRMEMTVEHWKRKMLVVCSLCINLGLLCYFKYTNFFYEMLAPLWNGRFEPLDIFLPVGISFFTFQSLSYTIDVYRRDLKPLSSLLDYAFYVSFFPQLVAGPIVRARDFIPQIRRPLSVTSEMFGQGIFFIVSGLFKKAVISDYISVNFVERIFDNPGLYSGLENLFGIYGYALQIYCDFSGYSDMAIGLALLLGFHFPPNFDSPYKADSVTDFWHRWHISLSTWLRDYLYISLGGNRKGKIRTYINLILTMLLGGL
;
A
#
# COMPACT_ATOMS: atom_id res chain seq x y z
N SER A 1 -36.89 38.55 31.64
CA SER A 1 -36.29 38.52 30.29
C SER A 1 -35.73 37.15 30.00
N ASN A 2 -36.53 36.33 29.35
CA ASN A 2 -36.09 34.97 28.95
C ASN A 2 -35.47 35.09 27.55
N HIS A 3 -34.15 34.95 27.52
CA HIS A 3 -33.43 34.67 26.24
C HIS A 3 -33.53 33.16 25.98
N THR A 4 -34.48 32.75 25.24
CA THR A 4 -34.61 31.40 24.63
C THR A 4 -33.58 31.29 23.54
N THR A 5 -32.48 30.62 23.84
CA THR A 5 -31.51 30.14 22.81
C THR A 5 -32.20 29.12 21.95
N ILE A 6 -32.60 29.48 20.74
CA ILE A 6 -33.07 28.54 19.73
C ILE A 6 -31.87 27.71 19.27
N MET A 7 -31.68 26.58 19.94
CA MET A 7 -30.81 25.52 19.42
C MET A 7 -31.56 24.83 18.27
N TRP A 8 -31.12 25.02 17.05
CA TRP A 8 -31.52 24.22 15.89
C TRP A 8 -31.09 22.77 16.13
N LYS A 9 -31.94 21.99 16.82
CA LYS A 9 -31.80 20.53 16.78
C LYS A 9 -32.34 20.09 15.43
N LEU A 10 -31.44 19.96 14.44
CA LEU A 10 -31.75 19.26 13.21
C LEU A 10 -32.19 17.84 13.60
N ASN A 11 -33.45 17.55 13.39
CA ASN A 11 -34.00 16.21 13.63
C ASN A 11 -33.72 15.38 12.37
N TRP A 12 -32.64 14.69 12.33
CA TRP A 12 -32.14 13.90 11.19
C TRP A 12 -33.17 12.83 10.74
N THR A 13 -33.99 12.36 11.67
CA THR A 13 -35.07 11.40 11.38
C THR A 13 -36.18 12.03 10.53
N GLU A 14 -36.42 13.32 10.62
CA GLU A 14 -37.40 14.04 9.76
C GLU A 14 -36.89 14.17 8.31
N LEU A 15 -35.58 14.09 8.09
CA LEU A 15 -34.96 14.05 6.77
C LEU A 15 -34.89 12.62 6.17
N GLY A 16 -35.42 11.61 6.86
CA GLY A 16 -35.36 10.21 6.43
C GLY A 16 -33.95 9.58 6.54
N ILE A 17 -33.03 10.22 7.31
CA ILE A 17 -31.68 9.72 7.52
C ILE A 17 -31.68 8.86 8.78
N ASP A 18 -31.48 7.57 8.59
CA ASP A 18 -31.24 6.61 9.68
C ASP A 18 -29.80 6.74 10.18
N LEU A 19 -29.67 7.37 11.35
CA LEU A 19 -28.35 7.61 11.96
C LEU A 19 -27.64 6.32 12.37
N ASP A 20 -28.36 5.29 12.77
CA ASP A 20 -27.77 4.02 13.17
C ASP A 20 -27.22 3.29 11.95
N ARG A 21 -27.96 3.30 10.85
CA ARG A 21 -27.49 2.76 9.58
C ARG A 21 -26.31 3.55 9.00
N LEU A 22 -26.34 4.88 9.12
CA LEU A 22 -25.19 5.70 8.72
C LEU A 22 -23.96 5.38 9.55
N LYS A 23 -24.12 5.22 10.87
CA LYS A 23 -23.03 4.83 11.76
C LYS A 23 -22.47 3.46 11.41
N GLU A 24 -23.32 2.48 11.13
CA GLU A 24 -22.91 1.14 10.69
C GLU A 24 -22.08 1.19 9.40
N VAL A 25 -22.53 1.94 8.39
CA VAL A 25 -21.81 2.11 7.12
C VAL A 25 -20.45 2.80 7.30
N LEU A 26 -20.35 3.76 8.21
CA LEU A 26 -19.13 4.54 8.44
C LEU A 26 -18.12 3.85 9.37
N THR A 27 -18.54 2.86 10.16
CA THR A 27 -17.64 2.10 11.04
C THR A 27 -16.92 0.97 10.30
N TYR A 28 -15.81 0.51 10.86
CA TYR A 28 -15.07 -0.63 10.33
C TYR A 28 -15.87 -1.92 10.49
N ASP A 29 -15.93 -2.69 9.41
CA ASP A 29 -16.45 -4.05 9.39
C ASP A 29 -15.38 -4.99 8.83
N ALA A 30 -14.94 -5.97 9.63
CA ALA A 30 -13.93 -6.94 9.24
C ALA A 30 -14.39 -7.86 8.10
N ALA A 31 -15.70 -8.06 7.96
CA ALA A 31 -16.26 -8.88 6.88
C ALA A 31 -16.32 -8.13 5.53
N GLN A 32 -16.30 -6.80 5.57
CA GLN A 32 -16.38 -5.96 4.38
C GLN A 32 -15.38 -4.80 4.44
N PRO A 33 -14.06 -5.09 4.37
CA PRO A 33 -13.04 -4.04 4.34
C PRO A 33 -13.21 -3.18 3.08
N MET A 34 -12.97 -1.88 3.21
CA MET A 34 -13.08 -0.96 2.07
C MET A 34 -11.96 -1.20 1.06
N ILE A 35 -12.35 -1.44 -0.19
CA ILE A 35 -11.46 -1.58 -1.34
C ILE A 35 -11.91 -0.66 -2.47
N PHE A 36 -11.03 -0.36 -3.43
CA PHE A 36 -11.33 0.57 -4.53
C PHE A 36 -12.45 0.10 -5.47
N SER A 37 -12.69 -1.21 -5.56
CA SER A 37 -13.76 -1.78 -6.39
C SER A 37 -15.13 -1.77 -5.72
N SER A 38 -15.25 -1.35 -4.46
CA SER A 38 -16.54 -1.28 -3.77
C SER A 38 -17.37 -0.07 -4.20
N GLY A 39 -18.68 -0.25 -4.32
CA GLY A 39 -19.60 0.85 -4.62
C GLY A 39 -19.58 1.95 -3.56
N PHE A 40 -19.38 1.58 -2.29
CA PHE A 40 -19.22 2.53 -1.20
C PHE A 40 -18.01 3.43 -1.39
N PHE A 41 -16.85 2.86 -1.79
CA PHE A 41 -15.66 3.66 -2.09
C PHE A 41 -15.91 4.64 -3.23
N LEU A 42 -16.58 4.22 -4.30
CA LEU A 42 -16.85 5.09 -5.45
C LEU A 42 -17.72 6.29 -5.07
N LEU A 43 -18.76 6.09 -4.24
CA LEU A 43 -19.57 7.19 -3.72
C LEU A 43 -18.76 8.12 -2.82
N LEU A 44 -18.01 7.55 -1.88
CA LEU A 44 -17.16 8.31 -0.97
C LEU A 44 -16.08 9.10 -1.71
N PHE A 45 -15.51 8.52 -2.77
CA PHE A 45 -14.53 9.20 -3.61
C PHE A 45 -15.14 10.36 -4.40
N LEU A 46 -16.38 10.25 -4.81
CA LEU A 46 -17.10 11.34 -5.45
C LEU A 46 -17.26 12.54 -4.49
N GLU A 47 -17.73 12.28 -3.26
CA GLU A 47 -17.85 13.31 -2.22
C GLU A 47 -16.47 13.90 -1.85
N PHE A 48 -15.47 13.06 -1.69
CA PHE A 48 -14.08 13.46 -1.49
C PHE A 48 -13.61 14.40 -2.60
N SER A 49 -13.88 14.06 -3.85
CA SER A 49 -13.44 14.84 -5.01
C SER A 49 -14.05 16.23 -5.05
N LEU A 50 -15.31 16.39 -4.63
CA LEU A 50 -15.95 17.70 -4.51
C LEU A 50 -15.23 18.59 -3.49
N VAL A 51 -14.96 18.07 -2.29
CA VAL A 51 -14.23 18.80 -1.25
C VAL A 51 -12.79 19.09 -1.69
N TYR A 52 -12.13 18.13 -2.33
CA TYR A 52 -10.77 18.27 -2.86
C TYR A 52 -10.68 19.44 -3.86
N LEU A 53 -11.64 19.55 -4.77
CA LEU A 53 -11.72 20.65 -5.74
C LEU A 53 -11.97 22.00 -5.06
N LEU A 54 -12.81 22.06 -4.02
CA LEU A 54 -13.01 23.28 -3.25
C LEU A 54 -11.71 23.77 -2.56
N LEU A 55 -10.86 22.83 -2.18
CA LEU A 55 -9.57 23.11 -1.53
C LEU A 55 -8.40 23.31 -2.52
N GLN A 56 -8.64 23.29 -3.82
CA GLN A 56 -7.57 23.33 -4.85
C GLN A 56 -6.55 24.45 -4.68
N LYS A 57 -6.97 25.64 -4.22
CA LYS A 57 -6.12 26.82 -4.01
C LYS A 57 -5.48 26.87 -2.61
N ARG A 58 -5.87 25.99 -1.69
CA ARG A 58 -5.41 25.97 -0.29
C ARG A 58 -4.56 24.73 -0.02
N THR A 59 -3.30 24.75 -0.44
CA THR A 59 -2.42 23.58 -0.42
C THR A 59 -2.38 22.88 0.95
N THR A 60 -2.14 23.60 2.05
CA THR A 60 -2.05 22.99 3.38
C THR A 60 -3.38 22.37 3.83
N ALA A 61 -4.50 23.04 3.61
CA ALA A 61 -5.82 22.51 3.94
C ALA A 61 -6.15 21.25 3.10
N ARG A 62 -5.79 21.27 1.81
CA ARG A 62 -5.92 20.12 0.92
C ARG A 62 -5.09 18.93 1.38
N LEU A 63 -3.82 19.14 1.74
CA LEU A 63 -2.95 18.08 2.27
C LEU A 63 -3.50 17.50 3.57
N LEU A 64 -3.97 18.34 4.49
CA LEU A 64 -4.58 17.90 5.73
C LEU A 64 -5.85 17.07 5.46
N PHE A 65 -6.72 17.56 4.58
CA PHE A 65 -7.95 16.85 4.22
C PHE A 65 -7.66 15.46 3.61
N VAL A 66 -6.73 15.37 2.66
CA VAL A 66 -6.35 14.10 2.04
C VAL A 66 -5.70 13.16 3.05
N THR A 67 -4.86 13.67 3.95
CA THR A 67 -4.24 12.86 5.01
C THR A 67 -5.29 12.30 5.95
N LEU A 68 -6.24 13.10 6.42
CA LEU A 68 -7.34 12.64 7.27
C LEU A 68 -8.22 11.61 6.57
N PHE A 69 -8.55 11.85 5.29
CA PHE A 69 -9.28 10.88 4.47
C PHE A 69 -8.50 9.58 4.31
N SER A 70 -7.19 9.64 4.10
CA SER A 70 -6.32 8.47 3.97
C SER A 70 -6.29 7.64 5.26
N TYR A 71 -6.24 8.27 6.42
CA TYR A 71 -6.35 7.59 7.71
C TYR A 71 -7.74 6.96 7.91
N TYR A 72 -8.80 7.66 7.51
CA TYR A 72 -10.15 7.10 7.53
C TYR A 72 -10.27 5.90 6.58
N PHE A 73 -9.74 6.01 5.36
CA PHE A 73 -9.70 4.89 4.41
C PHE A 73 -8.98 3.68 5.02
N TYR A 74 -7.84 3.92 5.67
CA TYR A 74 -7.09 2.85 6.33
C TYR A 74 -7.84 2.26 7.53
N TYR A 75 -8.53 3.09 8.29
CA TYR A 75 -9.45 2.63 9.35
C TYR A 75 -10.53 1.70 8.79
N LYS A 76 -11.16 2.07 7.68
CA LYS A 76 -12.18 1.23 7.01
C LYS A 76 -11.60 -0.06 6.43
N SER A 77 -10.30 -0.12 6.17
CA SER A 77 -9.62 -1.30 5.63
C SER A 77 -9.04 -2.21 6.72
N SER A 78 -8.59 -1.65 7.85
CA SER A 78 -7.80 -2.37 8.87
C SER A 78 -8.21 -2.05 10.31
N GLY A 79 -9.30 -1.34 10.54
CA GLY A 79 -9.79 -1.02 11.89
C GLY A 79 -8.83 -0.10 12.65
N THR A 80 -8.67 -0.36 13.96
CA THR A 80 -7.86 0.47 14.86
C THR A 80 -6.37 0.45 14.55
N TYR A 81 -5.90 -0.44 13.67
CA TYR A 81 -4.48 -0.54 13.28
C TYR A 81 -3.95 0.68 12.52
N PHE A 82 -4.78 1.66 12.19
CA PHE A 82 -4.34 2.96 11.67
C PHE A 82 -3.39 3.68 12.65
N PHE A 83 -3.41 3.35 13.94
CA PHE A 83 -2.43 3.84 14.90
C PHE A 83 -1.00 3.41 14.58
N LEU A 84 -0.80 2.21 14.01
CA LEU A 84 0.53 1.75 13.59
C LEU A 84 1.10 2.65 12.50
N LEU A 85 0.26 3.04 11.53
CA LEU A 85 0.63 3.99 10.50
C LEU A 85 1.06 5.33 11.11
N GLY A 86 0.34 5.81 12.12
CA GLY A 86 0.69 7.03 12.86
C GLY A 86 2.02 6.91 13.62
N ILE A 87 2.24 5.79 14.33
CA ILE A 87 3.47 5.53 15.07
C ILE A 87 4.68 5.51 14.13
N VAL A 88 4.62 4.75 13.03
CA VAL A 88 5.69 4.67 12.02
C VAL A 88 5.94 6.06 11.42
N THR A 89 4.89 6.80 11.09
CA THR A 89 5.01 8.15 10.53
C THR A 89 5.76 9.09 11.46
N VAL A 90 5.37 9.16 12.73
CA VAL A 90 6.00 10.07 13.70
C VAL A 90 7.44 9.62 14.00
N SER A 91 7.66 8.33 14.24
CA SER A 91 9.00 7.81 14.58
C SER A 91 10.00 8.05 13.46
N ASP A 92 9.66 7.73 12.22
CA ASP A 92 10.59 7.88 11.10
C ASP A 92 10.80 9.36 10.72
N PHE A 93 9.78 10.20 10.86
CA PHE A 93 9.94 11.64 10.72
C PHE A 93 10.97 12.21 11.71
N LEU A 94 10.85 11.85 12.98
CA LEU A 94 11.77 12.32 14.03
C LEU A 94 13.18 11.76 13.83
N LEU A 95 13.31 10.48 13.52
CA LEU A 95 14.60 9.82 13.24
C LEU A 95 15.31 10.45 12.05
N ALA A 96 14.60 10.69 10.95
CA ALA A 96 15.16 11.33 9.76
C ALA A 96 15.65 12.76 10.05
N ARG A 97 14.87 13.54 10.77
CA ARG A 97 15.31 14.87 11.19
C ARG A 97 16.52 14.84 12.11
N ARG A 98 16.55 13.89 13.03
CA ARG A 98 17.71 13.71 13.91
C ARG A 98 18.96 13.28 13.13
N MET A 99 18.81 12.44 12.10
CA MET A 99 19.91 12.05 11.22
C MET A 99 20.54 13.25 10.49
N GLU A 100 19.74 14.22 10.05
CA GLU A 100 20.26 15.43 9.38
C GLU A 100 21.13 16.28 10.31
N MET A 101 20.69 16.42 11.57
CA MET A 101 21.41 17.21 12.59
C MET A 101 22.62 16.48 13.15
N THR A 102 22.84 15.21 12.81
CA THR A 102 23.90 14.38 13.37
C THR A 102 25.07 14.26 12.37
N VAL A 103 26.25 14.72 12.76
CA VAL A 103 27.46 14.67 11.93
C VAL A 103 28.16 13.31 12.04
N GLU A 104 28.18 12.73 13.23
CA GLU A 104 28.89 11.49 13.53
C GLU A 104 28.28 10.28 12.81
N HIS A 105 29.09 9.61 12.00
CA HIS A 105 28.65 8.50 11.16
C HIS A 105 28.03 7.34 11.96
N TRP A 106 28.61 6.97 13.11
CA TRP A 106 28.10 5.87 13.92
C TRP A 106 26.73 6.18 14.55
N LYS A 107 26.49 7.44 14.98
CA LYS A 107 25.17 7.87 15.48
C LYS A 107 24.12 7.87 14.38
N ARG A 108 24.48 8.33 13.17
CA ARG A 108 23.59 8.26 12.01
C ARG A 108 23.21 6.80 11.69
N LYS A 109 24.20 5.89 11.74
CA LYS A 109 23.98 4.45 11.56
C LYS A 109 23.04 3.89 12.61
N MET A 110 23.19 4.26 13.86
CA MET A 110 22.25 3.85 14.93
C MET A 110 20.83 4.32 14.66
N LEU A 111 20.63 5.57 14.21
CA LEU A 111 19.30 6.11 13.92
C LEU A 111 18.62 5.37 12.78
N VAL A 112 19.32 5.04 11.68
CA VAL A 112 18.72 4.24 10.61
C VAL A 112 18.44 2.80 11.06
N VAL A 113 19.30 2.22 11.89
CA VAL A 113 19.05 0.90 12.48
C VAL A 113 17.81 0.93 13.38
N CYS A 114 17.60 1.99 14.17
CA CYS A 114 16.35 2.16 14.93
C CYS A 114 15.13 2.19 14.02
N SER A 115 15.16 2.93 12.91
CA SER A 115 14.07 2.94 11.92
C SER A 115 13.84 1.54 11.34
N LEU A 116 14.90 0.83 10.96
CA LEU A 116 14.83 -0.55 10.47
C LEU A 116 14.20 -1.49 11.52
N CYS A 117 14.62 -1.39 12.78
CA CYS A 117 14.07 -2.21 13.86
C CYS A 117 12.58 -1.93 14.10
N ILE A 118 12.13 -0.66 14.09
CA ILE A 118 10.73 -0.31 14.27
C ILE A 118 9.91 -0.86 13.09
N ASN A 119 10.29 -0.54 11.87
CA ASN A 119 9.52 -0.93 10.68
C ASN A 119 9.51 -2.45 10.45
N LEU A 120 10.68 -3.07 10.41
CA LEU A 120 10.79 -4.52 10.20
C LEU A 120 10.31 -5.30 11.42
N GLY A 121 10.47 -4.77 12.64
CA GLY A 121 9.96 -5.38 13.86
C GLY A 121 8.42 -5.47 13.85
N LEU A 122 7.74 -4.38 13.48
CA LEU A 122 6.28 -4.39 13.32
C LEU A 122 5.85 -5.35 12.20
N LEU A 123 6.51 -5.31 11.05
CA LEU A 123 6.23 -6.21 9.94
C LEU A 123 6.42 -7.68 10.35
N CYS A 124 7.53 -8.02 11.01
CA CYS A 124 7.80 -9.37 11.49
C CYS A 124 6.76 -9.83 12.52
N TYR A 125 6.39 -8.96 13.46
CA TYR A 125 5.38 -9.30 14.46
C TYR A 125 4.04 -9.65 13.82
N PHE A 126 3.50 -8.79 12.95
CA PHE A 126 2.16 -8.99 12.39
C PHE A 126 2.11 -10.05 11.29
N LYS A 127 3.16 -10.18 10.48
CA LYS A 127 3.17 -11.07 9.33
C LYS A 127 3.78 -12.44 9.62
N TYR A 128 4.80 -12.52 10.45
CA TYR A 128 5.64 -13.72 10.56
C TYR A 128 5.62 -14.41 11.93
N THR A 129 4.98 -13.85 12.94
CA THR A 129 4.97 -14.47 14.28
C THR A 129 4.39 -15.89 14.24
N ASN A 130 3.24 -16.10 13.63
CA ASN A 130 2.64 -17.42 13.52
C ASN A 130 3.49 -18.38 12.68
N PHE A 131 4.08 -17.90 11.59
CA PHE A 131 4.97 -18.69 10.74
C PHE A 131 6.19 -19.21 11.52
N PHE A 132 6.89 -18.35 12.24
CA PHE A 132 8.03 -18.77 13.06
C PHE A 132 7.62 -19.64 14.24
N TYR A 133 6.46 -19.37 14.86
CA TYR A 133 5.94 -20.18 15.94
C TYR A 133 5.63 -21.60 15.46
N GLU A 134 4.96 -21.77 14.32
CA GLU A 134 4.70 -23.06 13.69
C GLU A 134 6.00 -23.82 13.39
N MET A 135 6.98 -23.13 12.78
CA MET A 135 8.27 -23.73 12.43
C MET A 135 9.08 -24.18 13.64
N LEU A 136 8.99 -23.45 14.76
CA LEU A 136 9.76 -23.73 15.96
C LEU A 136 9.04 -24.63 16.98
N ALA A 137 7.73 -24.78 16.91
CA ALA A 137 6.93 -25.58 17.85
C ALA A 137 7.42 -27.04 18.04
N PRO A 138 7.91 -27.74 17.00
CA PRO A 138 8.47 -29.09 17.17
C PRO A 138 9.70 -29.16 18.07
N LEU A 139 10.44 -28.07 18.27
CA LEU A 139 11.66 -28.08 19.09
C LEU A 139 11.40 -28.24 20.59
N TRP A 140 10.19 -27.92 21.07
CA TRP A 140 9.80 -28.06 22.47
C TRP A 140 8.57 -28.96 22.67
N ASN A 141 8.33 -29.88 21.74
CA ASN A 141 7.19 -30.80 21.78
C ASN A 141 5.82 -30.14 21.97
N GLY A 142 5.71 -28.85 21.57
CA GLY A 142 4.48 -28.09 21.62
C GLY A 142 3.57 -28.40 20.44
N ARG A 143 2.24 -28.36 20.70
CA ARG A 143 1.28 -28.26 19.59
C ARG A 143 1.25 -26.80 19.12
N PHE A 144 1.25 -26.60 17.80
CA PHE A 144 1.05 -25.28 17.22
C PHE A 144 -0.44 -24.90 17.37
N GLU A 145 -0.69 -23.82 18.08
CA GLU A 145 -1.98 -23.14 18.09
C GLU A 145 -1.74 -21.73 17.57
N PRO A 146 -2.36 -21.34 16.44
CA PRO A 146 -2.15 -20.01 15.86
C PRO A 146 -2.59 -18.93 16.84
N LEU A 147 -1.73 -17.93 17.03
CA LEU A 147 -2.07 -16.74 17.79
C LEU A 147 -3.06 -15.89 16.97
N ASP A 148 -4.02 -15.30 17.66
CA ASP A 148 -4.99 -14.38 17.03
C ASP A 148 -4.33 -13.02 16.76
N ILE A 149 -3.51 -12.99 15.70
CA ILE A 149 -2.81 -11.79 15.24
C ILE A 149 -3.45 -11.35 13.92
N PHE A 150 -4.17 -10.24 13.98
CA PHE A 150 -4.72 -9.62 12.77
C PHE A 150 -3.59 -9.01 11.93
N LEU A 151 -3.52 -9.35 10.64
CA LEU A 151 -2.57 -8.75 9.71
C LEU A 151 -3.15 -7.46 9.12
N PRO A 152 -2.63 -6.27 9.50
CA PRO A 152 -3.11 -5.01 8.93
C PRO A 152 -2.87 -4.96 7.43
N VAL A 153 -3.90 -4.61 6.67
CA VAL A 153 -3.79 -4.48 5.21
C VAL A 153 -2.76 -3.39 4.86
N GLY A 154 -1.90 -3.68 3.89
CA GLY A 154 -0.91 -2.70 3.42
C GLY A 154 0.28 -2.45 4.34
N ILE A 155 0.44 -3.20 5.45
CA ILE A 155 1.58 -3.01 6.37
C ILE A 155 2.94 -3.10 5.65
N SER A 156 3.09 -4.00 4.69
CA SER A 156 4.33 -4.13 3.90
C SER A 156 4.57 -2.89 3.04
N PHE A 157 3.52 -2.32 2.45
CA PHE A 157 3.62 -1.17 1.55
C PHE A 157 4.11 0.09 2.27
N PHE A 158 3.46 0.49 3.37
CA PHE A 158 3.92 1.67 4.10
C PHE A 158 5.25 1.44 4.82
N THR A 159 5.55 0.19 5.22
CA THR A 159 6.87 -0.17 5.76
C THR A 159 7.97 0.08 4.72
N PHE A 160 7.83 -0.42 3.50
CA PHE A 160 8.81 -0.21 2.45
C PHE A 160 8.93 1.25 2.02
N GLN A 161 7.83 2.00 2.00
CA GLN A 161 7.86 3.44 1.74
C GLN A 161 8.63 4.20 2.82
N SER A 162 8.31 3.95 4.08
CA SER A 162 8.93 4.60 5.22
C SER A 162 10.43 4.27 5.28
N LEU A 163 10.81 3.02 5.05
CA LEU A 163 12.21 2.60 4.99
C LEU A 163 12.96 3.24 3.83
N SER A 164 12.36 3.36 2.65
CA SER A 164 13.02 4.05 1.53
C SER A 164 13.35 5.48 1.89
N TYR A 165 12.45 6.19 2.58
CA TYR A 165 12.69 7.55 3.04
C TYR A 165 13.84 7.64 4.05
N THR A 166 13.83 6.83 5.11
CA THR A 166 14.87 6.88 6.15
C THR A 166 16.23 6.44 5.63
N ILE A 167 16.28 5.45 4.73
CA ILE A 167 17.52 5.01 4.09
C ILE A 167 18.06 6.07 3.14
N ASP A 168 17.22 6.73 2.34
CA ASP A 168 17.65 7.80 1.43
C ASP A 168 18.19 9.02 2.22
N VAL A 169 17.56 9.37 3.35
CA VAL A 169 18.09 10.40 4.26
C VAL A 169 19.45 9.97 4.86
N TYR A 170 19.58 8.71 5.28
CA TYR A 170 20.87 8.18 5.77
C TYR A 170 21.98 8.25 4.73
N ARG A 171 21.65 7.87 3.48
CA ARG A 171 22.59 7.92 2.34
C ARG A 171 22.91 9.35 1.87
N ARG A 172 22.15 10.34 2.35
CA ARG A 172 22.20 11.74 1.92
C ARG A 172 21.71 11.97 0.49
N ASP A 173 20.92 11.04 -0.03
CA ASP A 173 20.27 11.15 -1.34
C ASP A 173 19.01 12.02 -1.26
N LEU A 174 18.46 12.21 -0.06
CA LEU A 174 17.28 13.00 0.22
C LEU A 174 17.46 13.84 1.48
N LYS A 175 17.05 15.11 1.44
CA LYS A 175 16.92 15.93 2.65
C LYS A 175 15.61 15.61 3.36
N PRO A 176 15.60 15.48 4.71
CA PRO A 176 14.38 15.19 5.43
C PRO A 176 13.38 16.36 5.33
N LEU A 177 12.12 16.01 5.31
CA LEU A 177 11.02 16.97 5.35
C LEU A 177 11.02 17.73 6.69
N SER A 178 10.70 19.02 6.61
CA SER A 178 10.51 19.87 7.80
C SER A 178 9.09 19.79 8.36
N SER A 179 8.11 19.41 7.54
CA SER A 179 6.70 19.33 7.89
C SER A 179 6.26 17.89 8.13
N LEU A 180 5.75 17.62 9.34
CA LEU A 180 5.15 16.32 9.67
C LEU A 180 3.92 16.03 8.79
N LEU A 181 3.15 17.06 8.43
CA LEU A 181 2.00 16.91 7.55
C LEU A 181 2.41 16.39 6.17
N ASP A 182 3.48 16.93 5.59
CA ASP A 182 3.98 16.51 4.28
C ASP A 182 4.47 15.06 4.32
N TYR A 183 5.14 14.66 5.39
CA TYR A 183 5.58 13.29 5.58
C TYR A 183 4.40 12.33 5.84
N ALA A 184 3.44 12.72 6.68
CA ALA A 184 2.23 11.95 6.90
C ALA A 184 1.42 11.78 5.61
N PHE A 185 1.31 12.82 4.80
CA PHE A 185 0.70 12.75 3.47
C PHE A 185 1.42 11.74 2.57
N TYR A 186 2.75 11.79 2.51
CA TYR A 186 3.54 10.85 1.71
C TYR A 186 3.31 9.39 2.10
N VAL A 187 3.37 9.08 3.40
CA VAL A 187 3.26 7.69 3.88
C VAL A 187 1.82 7.18 3.80
N SER A 188 0.84 8.04 4.07
CA SER A 188 -0.56 7.62 4.20
C SER A 188 -1.41 7.80 2.94
N PHE A 189 -0.87 8.38 1.87
CA PHE A 189 -1.64 8.70 0.66
C PHE A 189 -2.43 7.50 0.16
N PHE A 190 -3.76 7.57 0.26
CA PHE A 190 -4.64 6.40 0.16
C PHE A 190 -4.55 5.62 -1.17
N PRO A 191 -4.27 6.21 -2.35
CA PRO A 191 -4.18 5.42 -3.57
C PRO A 191 -3.06 4.36 -3.54
N GLN A 192 -1.97 4.62 -2.84
CA GLN A 192 -0.83 3.69 -2.74
C GLN A 192 -0.87 2.79 -1.50
N LEU A 193 -1.67 3.17 -0.48
CA LEU A 193 -1.52 2.64 0.88
C LEU A 193 -1.80 1.14 1.02
N VAL A 194 -2.72 0.59 0.24
CA VAL A 194 -3.17 -0.81 0.39
C VAL A 194 -2.45 -1.75 -0.56
N ALA A 195 -2.47 -1.48 -1.85
CA ALA A 195 -1.89 -2.34 -2.89
C ALA A 195 -1.45 -1.56 -4.15
N GLY A 196 -1.23 -0.26 -4.01
CA GLY A 196 -0.69 0.57 -5.08
C GLY A 196 0.81 0.34 -5.30
N PRO A 197 1.43 1.01 -6.28
CA PRO A 197 2.86 1.00 -6.44
C PRO A 197 3.59 1.52 -5.19
N ILE A 198 4.75 0.94 -4.86
CA ILE A 198 5.62 1.47 -3.80
C ILE A 198 6.32 2.72 -4.35
N VAL A 199 5.79 3.89 -4.01
CA VAL A 199 6.28 5.17 -4.51
C VAL A 199 7.41 5.66 -3.61
N ARG A 200 8.54 6.04 -4.23
CA ARG A 200 9.71 6.51 -3.47
C ARG A 200 9.56 7.96 -3.07
N ALA A 201 10.10 8.27 -1.91
CA ALA A 201 10.08 9.63 -1.37
C ALA A 201 10.67 10.67 -2.34
N ARG A 202 11.80 10.36 -2.98
CA ARG A 202 12.47 11.25 -3.94
C ARG A 202 11.62 11.62 -5.16
N ASP A 203 10.70 10.72 -5.56
CA ASP A 203 9.85 10.91 -6.75
C ASP A 203 8.51 11.57 -6.39
N PHE A 204 8.03 11.33 -5.16
CA PHE A 204 6.73 11.80 -4.71
C PHE A 204 6.77 13.14 -3.95
N ILE A 205 7.74 13.33 -3.06
CA ILE A 205 7.86 14.54 -2.24
C ILE A 205 7.85 15.82 -3.06
N PRO A 206 8.55 15.92 -4.21
CA PRO A 206 8.51 17.12 -5.04
C PRO A 206 7.12 17.46 -5.59
N GLN A 207 6.19 16.49 -5.62
CA GLN A 207 4.83 16.70 -6.13
C GLN A 207 3.87 17.26 -5.07
N ILE A 208 4.16 17.05 -3.78
CA ILE A 208 3.22 17.32 -2.66
C ILE A 208 2.77 18.78 -2.63
N ARG A 209 3.72 19.72 -2.74
CA ARG A 209 3.48 21.16 -2.61
C ARG A 209 3.27 21.87 -3.95
N ARG A 210 3.27 21.13 -5.06
CA ARG A 210 2.97 21.73 -6.37
C ARG A 210 1.52 22.23 -6.40
N PRO A 211 1.26 23.35 -7.12
CA PRO A 211 -0.10 23.75 -7.43
C PRO A 211 -0.86 22.62 -8.10
N LEU A 212 -2.12 22.44 -7.70
CA LEU A 212 -2.95 21.41 -8.33
C LEU A 212 -3.18 21.75 -9.80
N SER A 213 -2.72 20.88 -10.67
CA SER A 213 -2.94 20.97 -12.11
C SER A 213 -3.26 19.59 -12.65
N VAL A 214 -4.51 19.39 -13.04
CA VAL A 214 -4.97 18.16 -13.70
C VAL A 214 -5.31 18.54 -15.14
N THR A 215 -4.50 18.06 -16.07
CA THR A 215 -4.75 18.29 -17.51
C THR A 215 -5.87 17.39 -18.00
N SER A 216 -6.48 17.71 -19.14
CA SER A 216 -7.49 16.83 -19.78
C SER A 216 -6.91 15.45 -20.10
N GLU A 217 -5.62 15.38 -20.45
CA GLU A 217 -4.92 14.13 -20.68
C GLU A 217 -4.80 13.29 -19.39
N MET A 218 -4.35 13.89 -18.28
CA MET A 218 -4.29 13.23 -16.98
C MET A 218 -5.66 12.73 -16.53
N PHE A 219 -6.69 13.52 -16.73
CA PHE A 219 -8.06 13.13 -16.41
C PHE A 219 -8.52 11.94 -17.24
N GLY A 220 -8.32 11.99 -18.56
CA GLY A 220 -8.68 10.90 -19.47
C GLY A 220 -7.91 9.61 -19.16
N GLN A 221 -6.59 9.70 -18.94
CA GLN A 221 -5.76 8.58 -18.53
C GLN A 221 -6.19 8.04 -17.17
N GLY A 222 -6.47 8.91 -16.20
CA GLY A 222 -6.94 8.51 -14.88
C GLY A 222 -8.22 7.68 -14.92
N ILE A 223 -9.21 8.15 -15.65
CA ILE A 223 -10.48 7.41 -15.87
C ILE A 223 -10.21 6.08 -16.58
N PHE A 224 -9.38 6.08 -17.64
CA PHE A 224 -9.02 4.86 -18.35
C PHE A 224 -8.38 3.81 -17.43
N PHE A 225 -7.41 4.22 -16.59
CA PHE A 225 -6.77 3.33 -15.64
C PHE A 225 -7.76 2.80 -14.59
N ILE A 226 -8.65 3.62 -14.07
CA ILE A 226 -9.67 3.19 -13.08
C ILE A 226 -10.61 2.16 -13.73
N VAL A 227 -11.14 2.45 -14.91
CA VAL A 227 -12.10 1.56 -15.58
C VAL A 227 -11.42 0.26 -16.01
N SER A 228 -10.23 0.32 -16.61
CA SER A 228 -9.49 -0.88 -17.01
C SER A 228 -9.05 -1.72 -15.81
N GLY A 229 -8.63 -1.07 -14.73
CA GLY A 229 -8.27 -1.74 -13.49
C GLY A 229 -9.48 -2.42 -12.83
N LEU A 230 -10.61 -1.74 -12.78
CA LEU A 230 -11.86 -2.30 -12.28
C LEU A 230 -12.32 -3.50 -13.12
N PHE A 231 -12.20 -3.42 -14.44
CA PHE A 231 -12.51 -4.53 -15.34
C PHE A 231 -11.60 -5.73 -15.08
N LYS A 232 -10.30 -5.53 -14.99
CA LYS A 232 -9.34 -6.60 -14.65
C LYS A 232 -9.66 -7.25 -13.31
N LYS A 233 -9.94 -6.45 -12.29
CA LYS A 233 -10.19 -6.94 -10.92
C LYS A 233 -11.56 -7.63 -10.83
N ALA A 234 -12.63 -6.93 -11.12
CA ALA A 234 -13.99 -7.41 -10.86
C ALA A 234 -14.50 -8.37 -11.95
N VAL A 235 -14.19 -8.12 -13.21
CA VAL A 235 -14.74 -8.92 -14.33
C VAL A 235 -13.84 -10.10 -14.66
N ILE A 236 -12.53 -9.92 -14.75
CA ILE A 236 -11.62 -11.02 -15.11
C ILE A 236 -11.22 -11.81 -13.87
N SER A 237 -10.52 -11.19 -12.93
CA SER A 237 -9.92 -11.90 -11.79
C SER A 237 -10.95 -12.56 -10.89
N ASP A 238 -11.90 -11.80 -10.36
CA ASP A 238 -12.87 -12.32 -9.40
C ASP A 238 -13.81 -13.34 -10.04
N TYR A 239 -14.22 -13.12 -11.29
CA TYR A 239 -15.06 -14.07 -12.02
C TYR A 239 -14.36 -15.39 -12.30
N ILE A 240 -13.12 -15.37 -12.79
CA ILE A 240 -12.32 -16.57 -13.07
C ILE A 240 -12.02 -17.32 -11.78
N SER A 241 -11.71 -16.61 -10.69
CA SER A 241 -11.46 -17.21 -9.37
C SER A 241 -12.63 -18.09 -8.95
N VAL A 242 -13.79 -17.50 -8.78
CA VAL A 242 -14.96 -18.18 -8.20
C VAL A 242 -15.56 -19.24 -9.14
N ASN A 243 -15.57 -18.98 -10.45
CA ASN A 243 -16.28 -19.86 -11.39
C ASN A 243 -15.41 -20.95 -12.00
N PHE A 244 -14.09 -20.84 -11.91
CA PHE A 244 -13.20 -21.76 -12.59
C PHE A 244 -12.03 -22.24 -11.72
N VAL A 245 -11.15 -21.34 -11.26
CA VAL A 245 -9.88 -21.69 -10.62
C VAL A 245 -10.11 -22.38 -9.29
N GLU A 246 -10.90 -21.80 -8.39
CA GLU A 246 -11.17 -22.35 -7.06
C GLU A 246 -11.81 -23.73 -7.14
N ARG A 247 -12.76 -23.93 -8.07
CA ARG A 247 -13.42 -25.22 -8.27
C ARG A 247 -12.45 -26.34 -8.64
N ILE A 248 -11.45 -26.03 -9.48
CA ILE A 248 -10.45 -26.99 -9.92
C ILE A 248 -9.45 -27.27 -8.78
N PHE A 249 -8.99 -26.21 -8.08
CA PHE A 249 -7.98 -26.35 -7.04
C PHE A 249 -8.50 -27.01 -5.78
N ASP A 250 -9.79 -26.81 -5.46
CA ASP A 250 -10.43 -27.48 -4.30
C ASP A 250 -10.58 -28.99 -4.51
N ASN A 251 -10.83 -29.43 -5.74
CA ASN A 251 -11.06 -30.85 -6.06
C ASN A 251 -10.40 -31.26 -7.38
N PRO A 252 -9.06 -31.23 -7.50
CA PRO A 252 -8.36 -31.48 -8.77
C PRO A 252 -8.60 -32.90 -9.32
N GLY A 253 -8.92 -33.86 -8.46
CA GLY A 253 -9.22 -35.23 -8.86
C GLY A 253 -10.54 -35.42 -9.63
N LEU A 254 -11.45 -34.42 -9.57
CA LEU A 254 -12.70 -34.44 -10.33
C LEU A 254 -12.55 -33.95 -11.78
N TYR A 255 -11.40 -33.42 -12.13
CA TYR A 255 -11.13 -32.81 -13.43
C TYR A 255 -10.06 -33.58 -14.19
N SER A 256 -10.13 -33.53 -15.51
CA SER A 256 -9.10 -34.08 -16.41
C SER A 256 -7.77 -33.35 -16.27
N GLY A 257 -6.67 -33.96 -16.70
CA GLY A 257 -5.35 -33.32 -16.72
C GLY A 257 -5.33 -32.03 -17.53
N LEU A 258 -6.10 -31.96 -18.61
CA LEU A 258 -6.22 -30.74 -19.44
C LEU A 258 -6.96 -29.61 -18.67
N GLU A 259 -8.04 -29.93 -17.99
CA GLU A 259 -8.78 -28.96 -17.16
C GLU A 259 -7.92 -28.44 -16.01
N ASN A 260 -7.17 -29.32 -15.34
CA ASN A 260 -6.20 -28.91 -14.33
C ASN A 260 -5.11 -27.97 -14.88
N LEU A 261 -4.60 -28.24 -16.10
CA LEU A 261 -3.64 -27.38 -16.78
C LEU A 261 -4.25 -25.99 -17.06
N PHE A 262 -5.48 -25.93 -17.57
CA PHE A 262 -6.19 -24.65 -17.75
C PHE A 262 -6.47 -23.96 -16.43
N GLY A 263 -6.69 -24.70 -15.34
CA GLY A 263 -6.79 -24.15 -13.98
C GLY A 263 -5.52 -23.40 -13.56
N ILE A 264 -4.34 -23.94 -13.86
CA ILE A 264 -3.05 -23.27 -13.58
C ILE A 264 -2.90 -21.99 -14.42
N TYR A 265 -3.20 -22.02 -15.71
CA TYR A 265 -3.17 -20.80 -16.54
C TYR A 265 -4.22 -19.78 -16.10
N GLY A 266 -5.41 -20.23 -15.71
CA GLY A 266 -6.45 -19.39 -15.14
C GLY A 266 -5.98 -18.70 -13.85
N TYR A 267 -5.28 -19.41 -12.97
CA TYR A 267 -4.71 -18.86 -11.76
C TYR A 267 -3.62 -17.82 -12.04
N ALA A 268 -2.75 -18.09 -13.02
CA ALA A 268 -1.75 -17.10 -13.45
C ALA A 268 -2.41 -15.80 -13.95
N LEU A 269 -3.47 -15.92 -14.75
CA LEU A 269 -4.23 -14.77 -15.23
C LEU A 269 -4.96 -14.04 -14.08
N GLN A 270 -5.54 -14.79 -13.14
CA GLN A 270 -6.20 -14.27 -11.96
C GLN A 270 -5.27 -13.41 -11.10
N ILE A 271 -4.09 -13.91 -10.74
CA ILE A 271 -3.10 -13.18 -9.94
C ILE A 271 -2.69 -11.88 -10.65
N TYR A 272 -2.40 -11.98 -11.94
CA TYR A 272 -2.00 -10.81 -12.72
C TYR A 272 -3.12 -9.77 -12.78
N CYS A 273 -4.34 -10.17 -13.12
CA CYS A 273 -5.47 -9.24 -13.25
C CYS A 273 -5.90 -8.65 -11.90
N ASP A 274 -5.81 -9.43 -10.82
CA ASP A 274 -6.10 -8.95 -9.46
C ASP A 274 -5.15 -7.82 -9.07
N PHE A 275 -3.88 -8.06 -9.13
CA PHE A 275 -2.88 -7.11 -8.67
C PHE A 275 -2.64 -5.96 -9.67
N SER A 276 -2.54 -6.24 -10.97
CA SER A 276 -2.39 -5.17 -11.96
C SER A 276 -3.64 -4.30 -12.05
N GLY A 277 -4.83 -4.87 -11.88
CA GLY A 277 -6.08 -4.12 -11.84
C GLY A 277 -6.12 -3.16 -10.66
N TYR A 278 -5.73 -3.61 -9.47
CA TYR A 278 -5.66 -2.75 -8.29
C TYR A 278 -4.60 -1.66 -8.44
N SER A 279 -3.41 -2.00 -8.97
CA SER A 279 -2.37 -1.01 -9.28
C SER A 279 -2.82 0.04 -10.29
N ASP A 280 -3.53 -0.36 -11.34
CA ASP A 280 -4.08 0.57 -12.33
C ASP A 280 -5.10 1.53 -11.71
N MET A 281 -6.01 1.03 -10.86
CA MET A 281 -6.94 1.89 -10.12
C MET A 281 -6.19 2.90 -9.24
N ALA A 282 -5.14 2.47 -8.54
CA ALA A 282 -4.32 3.35 -7.71
C ALA A 282 -3.63 4.45 -8.54
N ILE A 283 -3.04 4.10 -9.67
CA ILE A 283 -2.41 5.06 -10.60
C ILE A 283 -3.46 6.04 -11.14
N GLY A 284 -4.62 5.55 -11.53
CA GLY A 284 -5.71 6.36 -12.04
C GLY A 284 -6.24 7.35 -11.01
N LEU A 285 -6.45 6.92 -9.76
CA LEU A 285 -6.86 7.79 -8.65
C LEU A 285 -5.82 8.88 -8.38
N ALA A 286 -4.53 8.52 -8.38
CA ALA A 286 -3.45 9.49 -8.21
C ALA A 286 -3.45 10.55 -9.32
N LEU A 287 -3.62 10.15 -10.59
CA LEU A 287 -3.71 11.07 -11.73
C LEU A 287 -4.88 12.06 -11.60
N LEU A 288 -6.05 11.59 -11.17
CA LEU A 288 -7.21 12.46 -10.92
C LEU A 288 -6.96 13.49 -9.82
N LEU A 289 -6.05 13.17 -8.89
CA LEU A 289 -5.64 14.06 -7.80
C LEU A 289 -4.42 14.93 -8.16
N GLY A 290 -3.89 14.81 -9.38
CA GLY A 290 -2.74 15.58 -9.86
C GLY A 290 -1.38 14.99 -9.51
N PHE A 291 -1.32 13.70 -9.13
CA PHE A 291 -0.08 12.98 -8.77
C PHE A 291 0.26 11.92 -9.80
N HIS A 292 1.56 11.71 -10.02
CA HIS A 292 2.07 10.68 -10.91
C HIS A 292 2.70 9.55 -10.11
N PHE A 293 2.24 8.33 -10.38
CA PHE A 293 2.83 7.10 -9.85
C PHE A 293 3.60 6.37 -10.95
N PRO A 294 4.66 5.63 -10.58
CA PRO A 294 5.35 4.76 -11.53
C PRO A 294 4.46 3.58 -11.94
N PRO A 295 4.65 3.01 -13.15
CA PRO A 295 3.99 1.78 -13.54
C PRO A 295 4.45 0.63 -12.65
N ASN A 296 3.55 -0.32 -12.37
CA ASN A 296 3.84 -1.50 -11.55
C ASN A 296 3.88 -2.79 -12.37
N PHE A 297 3.28 -2.80 -13.55
CA PHE A 297 3.26 -3.93 -14.49
C PHE A 297 3.45 -3.45 -15.92
N ASP A 298 4.20 -4.24 -16.71
CA ASP A 298 4.38 -4.01 -18.14
C ASP A 298 4.31 -5.34 -18.92
N SER A 299 3.09 -5.86 -19.10
CA SER A 299 2.85 -7.11 -19.83
C SER A 299 3.81 -8.24 -19.45
N PRO A 300 3.88 -8.69 -18.19
CA PRO A 300 4.94 -9.59 -17.70
C PRO A 300 4.96 -10.96 -18.38
N TYR A 301 3.81 -11.46 -18.85
CA TYR A 301 3.74 -12.75 -19.53
C TYR A 301 4.22 -12.73 -20.99
N LYS A 302 4.64 -11.56 -21.49
CA LYS A 302 5.37 -11.42 -22.76
C LYS A 302 6.88 -11.49 -22.60
N ALA A 303 7.38 -11.68 -21.37
CA ALA A 303 8.81 -11.75 -21.09
C ALA A 303 9.44 -12.99 -21.79
N ASP A 304 10.64 -12.81 -22.33
CA ASP A 304 11.44 -13.85 -22.98
C ASP A 304 12.47 -14.50 -22.04
N SER A 305 12.64 -13.95 -20.85
CA SER A 305 13.55 -14.44 -19.82
C SER A 305 13.02 -14.14 -18.42
N VAL A 306 13.53 -14.87 -17.41
CA VAL A 306 13.23 -14.62 -16.00
C VAL A 306 13.65 -13.20 -15.58
N THR A 307 14.75 -12.70 -16.11
CA THR A 307 15.22 -11.33 -15.84
C THR A 307 14.24 -10.30 -16.41
N ASP A 308 13.80 -10.48 -17.67
CA ASP A 308 12.81 -9.61 -18.29
C ASP A 308 11.46 -9.68 -17.57
N PHE A 309 11.05 -10.88 -17.12
CA PHE A 309 9.84 -11.04 -16.31
C PHE A 309 9.86 -10.12 -15.06
N TRP A 310 10.95 -10.13 -14.29
CA TRP A 310 11.05 -9.28 -13.08
C TRP A 310 11.21 -7.78 -13.38
N HIS A 311 11.58 -7.40 -14.58
CA HIS A 311 11.53 -6.01 -15.03
C HIS A 311 10.11 -5.54 -15.36
N ARG A 312 9.17 -6.48 -15.54
CA ARG A 312 7.78 -6.23 -15.95
C ARG A 312 6.76 -6.54 -14.86
N TRP A 313 7.11 -7.36 -13.89
CA TRP A 313 6.26 -7.79 -12.78
C TRP A 313 6.59 -7.01 -11.52
N HIS A 314 5.55 -6.40 -10.88
CA HIS A 314 5.68 -5.67 -9.61
C HIS A 314 6.94 -4.78 -9.59
N ILE A 315 7.05 -3.91 -10.58
CA ILE A 315 8.25 -3.13 -10.89
C ILE A 315 8.68 -2.29 -9.68
N SER A 316 7.73 -1.72 -8.95
CA SER A 316 8.03 -0.91 -7.78
C SER A 316 8.73 -1.71 -6.67
N LEU A 317 8.30 -2.94 -6.38
CA LEU A 317 8.96 -3.83 -5.42
C LEU A 317 10.30 -4.33 -5.95
N SER A 318 10.35 -4.79 -7.19
CA SER A 318 11.59 -5.31 -7.80
C SER A 318 12.71 -4.27 -7.79
N THR A 319 12.39 -3.03 -8.11
CA THR A 319 13.34 -1.92 -8.05
C THR A 319 13.68 -1.52 -6.62
N TRP A 320 12.73 -1.59 -5.68
CA TRP A 320 12.98 -1.36 -4.27
C TRP A 320 13.96 -2.38 -3.70
N LEU A 321 13.72 -3.67 -3.94
CA LEU A 321 14.60 -4.76 -3.48
C LEU A 321 16.01 -4.63 -4.08
N ARG A 322 16.12 -4.26 -5.35
CA ARG A 322 17.41 -3.99 -5.97
C ARG A 322 18.17 -2.86 -5.26
N ASP A 323 17.52 -1.71 -5.08
CA ASP A 323 18.21 -0.49 -4.66
C ASP A 323 18.47 -0.43 -3.15
N TYR A 324 17.59 -1.01 -2.34
CA TYR A 324 17.71 -0.96 -0.87
C TYR A 324 18.25 -2.25 -0.27
N LEU A 325 18.05 -3.40 -0.88
CA LEU A 325 18.51 -4.68 -0.36
C LEU A 325 19.73 -5.21 -1.15
N TYR A 326 19.56 -5.51 -2.44
CA TYR A 326 20.62 -6.13 -3.24
C TYR A 326 21.90 -5.29 -3.31
N ILE A 327 21.80 -3.99 -3.57
CA ILE A 327 22.95 -3.08 -3.61
C ILE A 327 23.57 -2.96 -2.22
N SER A 328 22.79 -2.95 -1.14
CA SER A 328 23.29 -2.89 0.24
C SER A 328 24.06 -4.14 0.64
N LEU A 329 23.72 -5.32 0.10
CA LEU A 329 24.46 -6.57 0.28
C LEU A 329 25.78 -6.62 -0.51
N GLY A 330 26.05 -5.62 -1.34
CA GLY A 330 27.23 -5.51 -2.19
C GLY A 330 26.96 -5.68 -3.69
N GLY A 331 25.74 -6.02 -4.08
CA GLY A 331 25.35 -6.18 -5.47
C GLY A 331 26.24 -7.17 -6.21
N ASN A 332 26.75 -6.78 -7.39
CA ASN A 332 27.65 -7.56 -8.25
C ASN A 332 29.14 -7.20 -8.10
N ARG A 333 29.50 -6.38 -7.10
CA ARG A 333 30.84 -5.80 -6.98
C ARG A 333 31.90 -6.75 -6.41
N LYS A 334 31.49 -7.86 -5.79
CA LYS A 334 32.38 -8.78 -5.05
C LYS A 334 32.53 -10.16 -5.71
N GLY A 335 32.47 -10.22 -7.05
CA GLY A 335 32.62 -11.44 -7.82
C GLY A 335 31.35 -12.26 -8.02
N LYS A 336 31.40 -13.24 -8.92
CA LYS A 336 30.22 -14.02 -9.38
C LYS A 336 29.53 -14.79 -8.26
N ILE A 337 30.28 -15.50 -7.41
CA ILE A 337 29.69 -16.30 -6.32
C ILE A 337 28.92 -15.40 -5.36
N ARG A 338 29.51 -14.27 -4.95
CA ARG A 338 28.84 -13.32 -4.06
C ARG A 338 27.59 -12.69 -4.72
N THR A 339 27.64 -12.45 -6.02
CA THR A 339 26.48 -11.97 -6.80
C THR A 339 25.33 -12.95 -6.71
N TYR A 340 25.57 -14.26 -6.92
CA TYR A 340 24.51 -15.27 -6.79
C TYR A 340 23.97 -15.37 -5.36
N ILE A 341 24.83 -15.32 -4.35
CA ILE A 341 24.39 -15.31 -2.94
C ILE A 341 23.50 -14.07 -2.67
N ASN A 342 23.89 -12.90 -3.12
CA ASN A 342 23.11 -11.67 -2.96
C ASN A 342 21.75 -11.74 -3.67
N LEU A 343 21.70 -12.33 -4.87
CA LEU A 343 20.47 -12.56 -5.61
C LEU A 343 19.54 -13.53 -4.86
N ILE A 344 20.06 -14.67 -4.41
CA ILE A 344 19.29 -15.66 -3.66
C ILE A 344 18.74 -15.04 -2.37
N LEU A 345 19.58 -14.34 -1.59
CA LEU A 345 19.14 -13.66 -0.37
C LEU A 345 18.06 -12.60 -0.66
N THR A 346 18.22 -11.84 -1.74
CA THR A 346 17.22 -10.82 -2.13
C THR A 346 15.89 -11.47 -2.50
N MET A 347 15.92 -12.57 -3.24
CA MET A 347 14.71 -13.31 -3.64
C MET A 347 14.05 -14.00 -2.45
N LEU A 348 14.82 -14.60 -1.53
CA LEU A 348 14.29 -15.23 -0.32
C LEU A 348 13.63 -14.20 0.60
N LEU A 349 14.32 -13.09 0.88
CA LEU A 349 13.78 -12.05 1.76
C LEU A 349 12.63 -11.27 1.12
N GLY A 350 12.64 -11.12 -0.19
CA GLY A 350 11.53 -10.49 -0.93
C GLY A 350 10.32 -11.40 -1.12
N GLY A 351 10.51 -12.72 -1.10
CA GLY A 351 9.46 -13.73 -1.21
C GLY A 351 8.81 -14.13 0.12
N LEU A 352 9.45 -13.82 1.25
CA LEU A 352 8.86 -13.94 2.58
C LEU A 352 7.79 -12.85 2.78
#